data_ed5e76073c92c4a9e6d839323304ff64
#
_entry.id   ed5e76073c92c4a9e6d839323304ff64
#
_cell.length_a   1.000
_cell.length_b   1.000
_cell.length_c   1.000
_cell.angle_alpha   90.00
_cell.angle_beta   90.00
_cell.angle_gamma   90.00
#
_symmetry.space_group_name_H-M   'P 1'
#
loop_
_entity.id
_entity.type
_entity.pdbx_description
1 polymer ?
#
loop_
_entity_poly.entity_id
_entity_poly.type
_entity_poly.pdbx_seq_one_letter_code
_entity_poly.pdbx_strand_id
1 'polypeptide(L)'
;MSINKNLLFCGGFFFVVLYSLFVMRPFRSAVAAQIGTSDLTFFLLLVVLVMLIANGIYSLLVSKIKESKIVLFIYGFFVTNLFLYALFNYVFPNSYWVGASFYVWYNVFNFFVVSVFWARAVNCFNTDDAKKYFGVVSACGSAGAWVGSQSVYLFLSDSP
;
A
#
# COMPACT_ATOMS: atom_id res chain seq x y z
N MET A 1 15.92 -18.16 13.80
CA MET A 1 15.22 -18.48 12.53
C MET A 1 16.28 -18.48 11.46
N SER A 2 16.33 -19.44 10.52
CA SER A 2 17.42 -19.49 9.53
C SER A 2 17.29 -18.30 8.55
N ILE A 3 18.42 -17.75 8.10
CA ILE A 3 18.48 -16.61 7.14
C ILE A 3 17.60 -16.84 5.91
N ASN A 4 17.59 -18.08 5.39
CA ASN A 4 16.76 -18.44 4.25
C ASN A 4 15.25 -18.32 4.51
N LYS A 5 14.79 -18.61 5.73
CA LYS A 5 13.37 -18.44 6.11
C LYS A 5 12.99 -16.97 6.19
N ASN A 6 13.87 -16.13 6.75
CA ASN A 6 13.62 -14.70 6.82
C ASN A 6 13.58 -14.07 5.42
N LEU A 7 14.49 -14.47 4.54
CA LEU A 7 14.55 -13.99 3.16
C LEU A 7 13.27 -14.36 2.39
N LEU A 8 12.85 -15.63 2.47
CA LEU A 8 11.64 -16.10 1.80
C LEU A 8 10.39 -15.38 2.34
N PHE A 9 10.31 -15.19 3.66
CA PHE A 9 9.19 -14.49 4.29
C PHE A 9 9.16 -13.01 3.87
N CYS A 10 10.28 -12.28 3.97
CA CYS A 10 10.35 -10.88 3.60
C CYS A 10 10.12 -10.67 2.09
N GLY A 11 10.71 -11.51 1.24
CA GLY A 11 10.52 -11.45 -0.21
C GLY A 11 9.08 -11.73 -0.62
N GLY A 12 8.48 -12.80 -0.09
CA GLY A 12 7.08 -13.15 -0.35
C GLY A 12 6.10 -12.10 0.18
N PHE A 13 6.37 -11.55 1.36
CA PHE A 13 5.54 -10.48 1.92
C PHE A 13 5.61 -9.21 1.05
N PHE A 14 6.80 -8.80 0.62
CA PHE A 14 6.96 -7.62 -0.25
C PHE A 14 6.36 -7.83 -1.64
N PHE A 15 6.45 -9.05 -2.18
CA PHE A 15 5.73 -9.43 -3.40
C PHE A 15 4.23 -9.17 -3.27
N VAL A 16 3.58 -9.69 -2.20
CA VAL A 16 2.14 -9.52 -1.98
C VAL A 16 1.77 -8.04 -1.77
N VAL A 17 2.59 -7.30 -1.03
CA VAL A 17 2.38 -5.85 -0.81
C VAL A 17 2.38 -5.09 -2.14
N LEU A 18 3.41 -5.26 -2.96
CA LEU A 18 3.48 -4.55 -4.25
C LEU A 18 2.45 -5.07 -5.26
N TYR A 19 2.16 -6.38 -5.27
CA TYR A 19 1.06 -6.93 -6.04
C TYR A 19 -0.25 -6.20 -5.75
N SER A 20 -0.64 -6.10 -4.47
CA SER A 20 -1.87 -5.44 -4.03
C SER A 20 -1.92 -3.96 -4.44
N LEU A 21 -0.81 -3.25 -4.29
CA LEU A 21 -0.71 -1.85 -4.70
C LEU A 21 -0.91 -1.67 -6.20
N PHE A 22 -0.28 -2.52 -7.00
CA PHE A 22 -0.34 -2.40 -8.46
C PHE A 22 -1.68 -2.87 -9.05
N VAL A 23 -2.37 -3.79 -8.39
CA VAL A 23 -3.76 -4.13 -8.74
C VAL A 23 -4.71 -2.95 -8.51
N MET A 24 -4.53 -2.16 -7.45
CA MET A 24 -5.40 -1.01 -7.14
C MET A 24 -5.02 0.27 -7.90
N ARG A 25 -3.83 0.36 -8.48
CA ARG A 25 -3.32 1.56 -9.16
C ARG A 25 -4.20 2.07 -10.30
N PRO A 26 -4.76 1.23 -11.19
CA PRO A 26 -5.66 1.68 -12.24
C PRO A 26 -6.95 2.31 -11.71
N PHE A 27 -7.52 1.75 -10.63
CA PHE A 27 -8.72 2.32 -9.99
C PHE A 27 -8.44 3.73 -9.46
N ARG A 28 -7.31 3.93 -8.77
CA ARG A 28 -6.88 5.26 -8.33
C ARG A 28 -6.70 6.21 -9.51
N SER A 29 -6.14 5.75 -10.64
CA SER A 29 -5.91 6.58 -11.82
C SER A 29 -7.22 6.95 -12.52
N ALA A 30 -8.19 6.03 -12.60
CA ALA A 30 -9.53 6.30 -13.11
C ALA A 30 -10.25 7.35 -12.26
N VAL A 31 -10.18 7.24 -10.94
CA VAL A 31 -10.74 8.24 -10.01
C VAL A 31 -10.05 9.61 -10.20
N ALA A 32 -8.74 9.65 -10.34
CA ALA A 32 -8.01 10.90 -10.58
C ALA A 32 -8.46 11.59 -11.89
N ALA A 33 -8.75 10.81 -12.94
CA ALA A 33 -9.28 11.33 -14.19
C ALA A 33 -10.71 11.91 -14.05
N GLN A 34 -11.54 11.29 -13.19
CA GLN A 34 -12.90 11.80 -12.92
C GLN A 34 -12.90 13.08 -12.06
N ILE A 35 -11.95 13.23 -11.13
CA ILE A 35 -11.80 14.43 -10.29
C ILE A 35 -11.48 15.67 -11.14
N GLY A 36 -10.72 15.50 -12.23
CA GLY A 36 -10.29 16.60 -13.07
C GLY A 36 -9.04 17.33 -12.54
N THR A 37 -8.37 18.07 -13.41
CA THR A 37 -7.05 18.66 -13.10
C THR A 37 -7.10 19.80 -12.07
N SER A 38 -8.19 20.55 -12.02
CA SER A 38 -8.39 21.66 -11.07
C SER A 38 -8.46 21.17 -9.63
N ASP A 39 -9.30 20.18 -9.38
CA ASP A 39 -9.54 19.66 -8.03
C ASP A 39 -8.44 18.69 -7.60
N LEU A 40 -7.77 18.04 -8.56
CA LEU A 40 -6.67 17.12 -8.28
C LEU A 40 -5.55 17.79 -7.49
N THR A 41 -5.22 19.05 -7.78
CA THR A 41 -4.21 19.81 -7.05
C THR A 41 -4.60 19.98 -5.57
N PHE A 42 -5.85 20.30 -5.30
CA PHE A 42 -6.37 20.39 -3.93
C PHE A 42 -6.26 19.03 -3.20
N PHE A 43 -6.66 17.94 -3.84
CA PHE A 43 -6.57 16.60 -3.23
C PHE A 43 -5.11 16.14 -3.03
N LEU A 44 -4.18 16.54 -3.88
CA LEU A 44 -2.74 16.30 -3.66
C LEU A 44 -2.22 17.03 -2.42
N LEU A 45 -2.61 18.30 -2.21
CA LEU A 45 -2.27 19.02 -0.99
C LEU A 45 -2.90 18.37 0.25
N LEU A 46 -4.14 17.91 0.13
CA LEU A 46 -4.83 17.17 1.19
C LEU A 46 -4.10 15.85 1.52
N VAL A 47 -3.59 15.11 0.52
CA VAL A 47 -2.76 13.92 0.73
C VAL A 47 -1.54 14.27 1.57
N VAL A 48 -0.83 15.35 1.26
CA VAL A 48 0.35 15.78 2.03
C VAL A 48 -0.03 16.09 3.48
N LEU A 49 -1.11 16.82 3.70
CA LEU A 49 -1.60 17.15 5.05
C LEU A 49 -1.96 15.88 5.85
N VAL A 50 -2.73 14.99 5.24
CA VAL A 50 -3.12 13.71 5.87
C VAL A 50 -1.89 12.86 6.17
N MET A 51 -0.90 12.82 5.28
CA MET A 51 0.36 12.10 5.51
C MET A 51 1.15 12.67 6.69
N LEU A 52 1.22 14.00 6.85
CA LEU A 52 1.90 14.63 8.00
C LEU A 52 1.24 14.22 9.32
N ILE A 53 -0.10 14.27 9.38
CA ILE A 53 -0.87 13.87 10.56
C ILE A 53 -0.68 12.36 10.83
N ALA A 54 -0.81 11.54 9.81
CA ALA A 54 -0.69 10.09 9.92
C ALA A 54 0.73 9.66 10.35
N ASN A 55 1.79 10.33 9.88
CA ASN A 55 3.15 10.10 10.34
C ASN A 55 3.34 10.45 11.83
N GLY A 56 2.73 11.53 12.30
CA GLY A 56 2.71 11.88 13.73
C GLY A 56 2.04 10.79 14.58
N ILE A 57 0.88 10.32 14.15
CA ILE A 57 0.15 9.22 14.82
C ILE A 57 0.98 7.93 14.78
N TYR A 58 1.58 7.59 13.65
CA TYR A 58 2.45 6.41 13.51
C TYR A 58 3.63 6.47 14.47
N SER A 59 4.31 7.60 14.57
CA SER A 59 5.43 7.80 15.50
C SER A 59 5.02 7.55 16.96
N LEU A 60 3.84 8.03 17.36
CA LEU A 60 3.28 7.77 18.70
C LEU A 60 2.92 6.31 18.92
N LEU A 61 2.39 5.63 17.89
CA LEU A 61 2.07 4.20 17.97
C LEU A 61 3.33 3.34 18.13
N VAL A 62 4.37 3.62 17.33
CA VAL A 62 5.65 2.88 17.38
C VAL A 62 6.32 3.01 18.74
N SER A 63 6.19 4.17 19.43
CA SER A 63 6.77 4.35 20.76
C SER A 63 6.07 3.56 21.86
N LYS A 64 4.81 3.16 21.66
CA LYS A 64 3.96 2.55 22.69
C LYS A 64 3.62 1.08 22.45
N ILE A 65 3.67 0.61 21.22
CA ILE A 65 3.19 -0.72 20.82
C ILE A 65 4.37 -1.57 20.33
N LYS A 66 4.37 -2.86 20.66
CA LYS A 66 5.36 -3.82 20.15
C LYS A 66 5.29 -3.88 18.62
N GLU A 67 6.44 -3.87 17.97
CA GLU A 67 6.61 -3.82 16.54
C GLU A 67 5.76 -4.84 15.74
N SER A 68 5.71 -6.10 16.22
CA SER A 68 4.90 -7.14 15.57
C SER A 68 3.39 -6.87 15.58
N LYS A 69 2.89 -6.18 16.63
CA LYS A 69 1.48 -5.78 16.71
C LYS A 69 1.16 -4.57 15.87
N ILE A 70 2.13 -3.66 15.67
CA ILE A 70 1.97 -2.49 14.80
C ILE A 70 1.73 -2.90 13.36
N VAL A 71 2.52 -3.85 12.85
CA VAL A 71 2.34 -4.38 11.49
C VAL A 71 0.92 -4.91 11.31
N LEU A 72 0.47 -5.79 12.23
CA LEU A 72 -0.88 -6.35 12.16
C LEU A 72 -1.97 -5.27 12.25
N PHE A 73 -1.80 -4.29 13.14
CA PHE A 73 -2.76 -3.19 13.30
C PHE A 73 -2.87 -2.33 12.04
N ILE A 74 -1.74 -1.94 11.44
CA ILE A 74 -1.72 -1.08 10.26
C ILE A 74 -2.29 -1.80 9.04
N TYR A 75 -1.85 -3.03 8.77
CA TYR A 75 -2.39 -3.78 7.64
C TYR A 75 -3.87 -4.13 7.86
N GLY A 76 -4.27 -4.49 9.07
CA GLY A 76 -5.67 -4.73 9.43
C GLY A 76 -6.54 -3.50 9.23
N PHE A 77 -6.07 -2.33 9.66
CA PHE A 77 -6.74 -1.05 9.43
C PHE A 77 -6.96 -0.79 7.92
N PHE A 78 -5.92 -0.95 7.11
CA PHE A 78 -6.04 -0.72 5.68
C PHE A 78 -6.94 -1.74 4.97
N VAL A 79 -6.89 -3.02 5.35
CA VAL A 79 -7.79 -4.05 4.81
C VAL A 79 -9.24 -3.74 5.16
N THR A 80 -9.53 -3.35 6.40
CA THR A 80 -10.88 -2.96 6.82
C THR A 80 -11.38 -1.75 6.00
N ASN A 81 -10.55 -0.74 5.81
CA ASN A 81 -10.90 0.41 4.97
C ASN A 81 -11.19 0.01 3.52
N LEU A 82 -10.42 -0.93 2.96
CA LEU A 82 -10.65 -1.41 1.60
C LEU A 82 -12.03 -2.06 1.45
N PHE A 83 -12.45 -2.88 2.43
CA PHE A 83 -13.81 -3.43 2.47
C PHE A 83 -14.89 -2.35 2.58
N LEU A 84 -14.65 -1.32 3.40
CA LEU A 84 -15.58 -0.19 3.51
C LEU A 84 -15.70 0.57 2.18
N TYR A 85 -14.60 0.82 1.46
CA TYR A 85 -14.66 1.44 0.14
C TYR A 85 -15.39 0.58 -0.89
N ALA A 86 -15.20 -0.73 -0.88
CA ALA A 86 -15.95 -1.64 -1.74
C ALA A 86 -17.47 -1.56 -1.46
N LEU A 87 -17.85 -1.54 -0.17
CA LEU A 87 -19.24 -1.38 0.25
C LEU A 87 -19.80 0.00 -0.14
N PHE A 88 -19.07 1.08 0.12
CA PHE A 88 -19.53 2.44 -0.24
C PHE A 88 -19.67 2.61 -1.75
N ASN A 89 -18.78 2.05 -2.54
CA ASN A 89 -18.90 2.10 -3.99
C ASN A 89 -20.09 1.27 -4.50
N TYR A 90 -20.44 0.16 -3.82
CA TYR A 90 -21.63 -0.62 -4.13
C TYR A 90 -22.93 0.13 -3.79
N VAL A 91 -22.99 0.83 -2.63
CA VAL A 91 -24.17 1.57 -2.17
C VAL A 91 -24.35 2.91 -2.90
N PHE A 92 -23.24 3.58 -3.21
CA PHE A 92 -23.22 4.90 -3.85
C PHE A 92 -22.34 4.86 -5.11
N PRO A 93 -22.78 4.17 -6.18
CA PRO A 93 -22.01 4.04 -7.40
C PRO A 93 -21.78 5.43 -8.02
N ASN A 94 -20.54 5.67 -8.51
CA ASN A 94 -20.12 6.92 -9.14
C ASN A 94 -20.18 8.19 -8.25
N SER A 95 -20.19 8.04 -6.94
CA SER A 95 -20.14 9.19 -6.04
C SER A 95 -18.77 9.86 -6.10
N TYR A 96 -18.75 11.15 -6.46
CA TYR A 96 -17.54 11.99 -6.48
C TYR A 96 -16.77 11.94 -5.15
N TRP A 97 -17.47 12.06 -4.02
CA TRP A 97 -16.84 12.09 -2.70
C TRP A 97 -16.26 10.74 -2.27
N VAL A 98 -16.91 9.64 -2.64
CA VAL A 98 -16.37 8.28 -2.41
C VAL A 98 -15.07 8.11 -3.22
N GLY A 99 -15.07 8.51 -4.48
CA GLY A 99 -13.88 8.48 -5.32
C GLY A 99 -12.75 9.36 -4.77
N ALA A 100 -13.04 10.63 -4.48
CA ALA A 100 -12.06 11.59 -3.97
C ALA A 100 -11.43 11.13 -2.63
N SER A 101 -12.25 10.64 -1.70
CA SER A 101 -11.74 10.08 -0.43
C SER A 101 -10.90 8.82 -0.65
N PHE A 102 -11.28 7.94 -1.58
CA PHE A 102 -10.47 6.78 -1.98
C PHE A 102 -9.13 7.21 -2.57
N TYR A 103 -9.09 8.25 -3.38
CA TYR A 103 -7.85 8.79 -3.95
C TYR A 103 -6.86 9.21 -2.85
N VAL A 104 -7.34 9.98 -1.86
CA VAL A 104 -6.51 10.40 -0.72
C VAL A 104 -6.04 9.19 0.08
N TRP A 105 -6.97 8.31 0.44
CA TRP A 105 -6.69 7.09 1.20
C TRP A 105 -5.66 6.19 0.51
N TYR A 106 -5.80 5.97 -0.81
CA TYR A 106 -4.87 5.11 -1.57
C TYR A 106 -3.43 5.66 -1.55
N ASN A 107 -3.26 6.98 -1.69
CA ASN A 107 -1.91 7.57 -1.65
C ASN A 107 -1.28 7.44 -0.26
N VAL A 108 -2.06 7.61 0.82
CA VAL A 108 -1.61 7.37 2.20
C VAL A 108 -1.29 5.89 2.42
N PHE A 109 -2.15 5.00 1.99
CA PHE A 109 -1.96 3.55 2.04
C PHE A 109 -0.67 3.12 1.35
N ASN A 110 -0.45 3.55 0.11
CA ASN A 110 0.76 3.23 -0.66
C ASN A 110 2.03 3.58 0.10
N PHE A 111 2.10 4.79 0.66
CA PHE A 111 3.25 5.23 1.45
C PHE A 111 3.45 4.39 2.71
N PHE A 112 2.39 4.21 3.52
CA PHE A 112 2.48 3.53 4.80
C PHE A 112 2.82 2.04 4.68
N VAL A 113 2.17 1.34 3.77
CA VAL A 113 2.36 -0.10 3.60
C VAL A 113 3.80 -0.43 3.22
N VAL A 114 4.40 0.35 2.32
CA VAL A 114 5.81 0.17 1.93
C VAL A 114 6.75 0.59 3.06
N SER A 115 6.48 1.71 3.73
CA SER A 115 7.32 2.20 4.84
C SER A 115 7.34 1.24 6.03
N VAL A 116 6.17 0.74 6.42
CA VAL A 116 6.04 -0.25 7.52
C VAL A 116 6.71 -1.57 7.16
N PHE A 117 6.60 -2.00 5.89
CA PHE A 117 7.34 -3.17 5.41
C PHE A 117 8.85 -2.99 5.59
N TRP A 118 9.43 -1.89 5.10
CA TRP A 118 10.88 -1.66 5.20
C TRP A 118 11.33 -1.48 6.64
N ALA A 119 10.57 -0.79 7.49
CA ALA A 119 10.86 -0.69 8.91
C ALA A 119 10.97 -2.08 9.57
N ARG A 120 10.10 -3.02 9.17
CA ARG A 120 10.15 -4.42 9.65
C ARG A 120 11.29 -5.21 9.01
N ALA A 121 11.54 -5.04 7.72
CA ALA A 121 12.58 -5.77 6.99
C ALA A 121 13.98 -5.48 7.54
N VAL A 122 14.27 -4.24 7.91
CA VAL A 122 15.57 -3.86 8.52
C VAL A 122 15.85 -4.65 9.79
N ASN A 123 14.82 -4.94 10.60
CA ASN A 123 14.98 -5.69 11.85
C ASN A 123 15.04 -7.23 11.64
N CYS A 124 14.84 -7.71 10.40
CA CYS A 124 14.92 -9.15 10.09
C CYS A 124 16.32 -9.62 9.72
N PHE A 125 17.25 -8.70 9.37
CA PHE A 125 18.59 -9.01 8.89
C PHE A 125 19.65 -8.26 9.68
N ASN A 126 20.82 -8.90 9.87
CA ASN A 126 22.01 -8.20 10.35
C ASN A 126 22.56 -7.26 9.26
N THR A 127 23.38 -6.29 9.64
CA THR A 127 23.89 -5.24 8.73
C THR A 127 24.55 -5.77 7.46
N ASP A 128 25.34 -6.86 7.57
CA ASP A 128 26.04 -7.46 6.43
C ASP A 128 25.09 -8.28 5.53
N ASP A 129 24.15 -8.98 6.15
CA ASP A 129 23.11 -9.73 5.45
C ASP A 129 22.12 -8.79 4.76
N ALA A 130 21.79 -7.66 5.36
CA ALA A 130 20.91 -6.66 4.79
C ALA A 130 21.41 -6.14 3.44
N LYS A 131 22.71 -5.82 3.33
CA LYS A 131 23.35 -5.37 2.08
C LYS A 131 23.18 -6.38 0.94
N LYS A 132 23.23 -7.67 1.26
CA LYS A 132 23.13 -8.76 0.29
C LYS A 132 21.69 -9.07 -0.10
N TYR A 133 20.78 -9.08 0.87
CA TYR A 133 19.43 -9.62 0.67
C TYR A 133 18.36 -8.58 0.35
N PHE A 134 18.58 -7.28 0.65
CA PHE A 134 17.61 -6.24 0.30
C PHE A 134 17.40 -6.12 -1.21
N GLY A 135 18.45 -6.36 -2.02
CA GLY A 135 18.33 -6.43 -3.48
C GLY A 135 17.39 -7.55 -3.92
N VAL A 136 17.50 -8.74 -3.30
CA VAL A 136 16.64 -9.89 -3.62
C VAL A 136 15.19 -9.61 -3.17
N VAL A 137 14.98 -9.06 -1.98
CA VAL A 137 13.67 -8.67 -1.49
C VAL A 137 13.02 -7.64 -2.41
N SER A 138 13.79 -6.64 -2.87
CA SER A 138 13.31 -5.62 -3.82
C SER A 138 12.93 -6.24 -5.16
N ALA A 139 13.71 -7.21 -5.67
CA ALA A 139 13.40 -7.93 -6.90
C ALA A 139 12.09 -8.73 -6.77
N CYS A 140 11.86 -9.39 -5.64
CA CYS A 140 10.58 -10.05 -5.36
C CYS A 140 9.40 -9.05 -5.39
N GLY A 141 9.58 -7.87 -4.81
CA GLY A 141 8.58 -6.80 -4.86
C GLY A 141 8.31 -6.33 -6.29
N SER A 142 9.36 -6.12 -7.09
CA SER A 142 9.21 -5.74 -8.51
C SER A 142 8.46 -6.80 -9.32
N ALA A 143 8.73 -8.09 -9.07
CA ALA A 143 7.98 -9.19 -9.66
C ALA A 143 6.49 -9.14 -9.24
N GLY A 144 6.20 -8.85 -7.97
CA GLY A 144 4.83 -8.66 -7.48
C GLY A 144 4.11 -7.50 -8.18
N ALA A 145 4.79 -6.37 -8.35
CA ALA A 145 4.27 -5.21 -9.06
C ALA A 145 3.95 -5.54 -10.54
N TRP A 146 4.85 -6.26 -11.21
CA TRP A 146 4.65 -6.69 -12.58
C TRP A 146 3.46 -7.62 -12.71
N VAL A 147 3.39 -8.68 -11.89
CA VAL A 147 2.26 -9.63 -11.89
C VAL A 147 0.94 -8.90 -11.56
N GLY A 148 0.94 -7.99 -10.59
CA GLY A 148 -0.23 -7.18 -10.24
C GLY A 148 -0.74 -6.34 -11.40
N SER A 149 0.17 -5.68 -12.14
CA SER A 149 -0.20 -4.92 -13.33
C SER A 149 -0.76 -5.81 -14.43
N GLN A 150 -0.14 -6.97 -14.70
CA GLN A 150 -0.61 -7.91 -15.71
C GLN A 150 -1.96 -8.52 -15.35
N SER A 151 -2.21 -8.83 -14.08
CA SER A 151 -3.51 -9.33 -13.61
C SER A 151 -4.63 -8.36 -13.99
N VAL A 152 -4.45 -7.07 -13.75
CA VAL A 152 -5.47 -6.06 -14.11
C VAL A 152 -5.67 -5.98 -15.61
N TYR A 153 -4.59 -6.01 -16.39
CA TYR A 153 -4.69 -5.99 -17.84
C TYR A 153 -5.52 -7.16 -18.37
N LEU A 154 -5.27 -8.39 -17.88
CA LEU A 154 -6.01 -9.57 -18.27
C LEU A 154 -7.49 -9.48 -17.88
N PHE A 155 -7.81 -9.04 -16.66
CA PHE A 155 -9.20 -8.89 -16.23
C PHE A 155 -9.97 -7.81 -16.99
N LEU A 156 -9.30 -6.72 -17.41
CA LEU A 156 -9.94 -5.65 -18.17
C LEU A 156 -10.05 -5.96 -19.66
N SER A 157 -9.14 -6.78 -20.22
CA SER A 157 -9.19 -7.18 -21.64
C SER A 157 -10.33 -8.16 -21.92
N ASP A 158 -10.75 -8.94 -20.94
CA ASP A 158 -11.83 -9.92 -21.06
C ASP A 158 -13.22 -9.34 -20.70
N SER A 159 -13.29 -8.07 -20.26
CA SER A 159 -14.56 -7.39 -20.06
C SER A 159 -15.02 -6.75 -21.37
N PRO A 160 -16.19 -7.13 -21.92
CA PRO A 160 -16.72 -6.61 -23.19
C PRO A 160 -17.06 -5.13 -23.10
#